data_810acb60f894fb9455e0144886eb10ef
#
_entry.id   810acb60f894fb9455e0144886eb10ef
#
_cell.length_a   1.000
_cell.length_b   1.000
_cell.length_c   1.000
_cell.angle_alpha   90.00
_cell.angle_beta   90.00
_cell.angle_gamma   90.00
#
_symmetry.space_group_name_H-M   'P 1'
#
loop_
_entity.id
_entity.type
_entity.pdbx_description
1 polymer ?
#
loop_
_entity_poly.entity_id
_entity_poly.type
_entity_poly.pdbx_seq_one_letter_code
_entity_poly.pdbx_strand_id
1 'polypeptide(L)'
;MCIDAPHGGSDTGQYDGTNYEKTQMLSLADSVKNELESAGVTVVMTRTTDTSVDYTKRIEICNNAKAAALVSFHRDITDKSGSSKGISAWIHTSSPSNSKSLASDIMEELNGVDVSLSGVNTGTPDNKSKDYYLNQHSKVASCIIELGNMYSSKDNKLVTTDIDNTAKLIADGIMKYLEQAGYTNGSN
;
A
#
# COMPACT_ATOMS: atom_id res chain seq x y z
N MET A 1 -11.15 2.39 7.00
CA MET A 1 -10.06 2.05 6.08
C MET A 1 -9.31 0.83 6.58
N CYS A 2 -8.86 -0.11 5.73
CA CYS A 2 -7.93 -1.18 6.13
C CYS A 2 -6.56 -0.94 5.50
N ILE A 3 -5.51 -0.96 6.32
CA ILE A 3 -4.11 -0.86 5.89
C ILE A 3 -3.42 -2.19 6.16
N ASP A 4 -2.82 -2.76 5.14
CA ASP A 4 -2.03 -3.97 5.27
C ASP A 4 -0.54 -3.67 5.28
N ALA A 5 0.13 -4.04 6.36
CA ALA A 5 1.58 -4.10 6.46
C ALA A 5 2.01 -5.54 6.14
N PRO A 6 2.53 -5.84 4.95
CA PRO A 6 2.84 -7.19 4.50
C PRO A 6 3.95 -7.84 5.34
N HIS A 7 4.15 -9.14 5.17
CA HIS A 7 5.19 -9.89 5.86
C HIS A 7 5.07 -9.83 7.40
N GLY A 8 6.16 -10.09 8.13
CA GLY A 8 6.22 -10.02 9.59
C GLY A 8 6.70 -11.31 10.24
N GLY A 9 7.29 -11.21 11.44
CA GLY A 9 7.85 -12.35 12.15
C GLY A 9 8.96 -13.03 11.35
N SER A 10 8.81 -14.31 11.07
CA SER A 10 9.76 -15.11 10.26
C SER A 10 9.72 -14.80 8.76
N ASP A 11 8.62 -14.24 8.26
CA ASP A 11 8.55 -13.74 6.88
C ASP A 11 9.13 -12.32 6.84
N THR A 12 10.35 -12.20 6.33
CA THR A 12 11.07 -10.93 6.26
C THR A 12 10.63 -10.05 5.07
N GLY A 13 9.93 -10.63 4.09
CA GLY A 13 9.82 -10.03 2.78
C GLY A 13 11.19 -9.91 2.12
N GLN A 14 11.34 -8.94 1.27
CA GLN A 14 12.60 -8.64 0.59
C GLN A 14 13.66 -8.13 1.58
N TYR A 15 14.94 -8.33 1.21
CA TYR A 15 16.10 -7.93 2.03
C TYR A 15 17.23 -7.43 1.14
N ASP A 16 17.71 -6.22 1.38
CA ASP A 16 18.77 -5.57 0.59
C ASP A 16 20.19 -5.73 1.15
N GLY A 17 20.35 -6.48 2.23
CA GLY A 17 21.60 -6.62 2.98
C GLY A 17 21.63 -5.81 4.27
N THR A 18 20.70 -4.86 4.44
CA THR A 18 20.60 -3.99 5.62
C THR A 18 19.17 -3.88 6.12
N ASN A 19 18.20 -3.70 5.21
CA ASN A 19 16.81 -3.44 5.54
C ASN A 19 15.93 -4.65 5.19
N TYR A 20 14.91 -4.88 6.00
CA TYR A 20 13.85 -5.85 5.72
C TYR A 20 12.58 -5.11 5.28
N GLU A 21 11.93 -5.61 4.22
CA GLU A 21 10.66 -5.09 3.74
C GLU A 21 9.61 -5.04 4.85
N LYS A 22 9.51 -6.11 5.65
CA LYS A 22 8.56 -6.17 6.79
C LYS A 22 8.66 -4.98 7.74
N THR A 23 9.88 -4.47 7.97
CA THR A 23 10.13 -3.35 8.89
C THR A 23 9.78 -2.03 8.24
N GLN A 24 10.23 -1.81 7.01
CA GLN A 24 9.94 -0.59 6.26
C GLN A 24 8.42 -0.43 6.04
N MET A 25 7.74 -1.50 5.65
CA MET A 25 6.31 -1.44 5.36
C MET A 25 5.45 -1.30 6.61
N LEU A 26 5.89 -1.84 7.76
CA LEU A 26 5.20 -1.57 9.02
C LEU A 26 5.33 -0.09 9.42
N SER A 27 6.53 0.47 9.32
CA SER A 27 6.74 1.90 9.63
C SER A 27 5.92 2.80 8.72
N LEU A 28 5.88 2.53 7.41
CA LEU A 28 5.06 3.31 6.48
C LEU A 28 3.57 3.16 6.78
N ALA A 29 3.10 1.93 7.04
CA ALA A 29 1.70 1.67 7.37
C ALA A 29 1.25 2.40 8.64
N ASP A 30 2.11 2.46 9.66
CA ASP A 30 1.86 3.22 10.89
C ASP A 30 1.82 4.75 10.61
N SER A 31 2.72 5.27 9.77
CA SER A 31 2.69 6.68 9.39
C SER A 31 1.42 7.03 8.60
N VAL A 32 1.04 6.22 7.60
CA VAL A 32 -0.22 6.42 6.84
C VAL A 32 -1.44 6.33 7.74
N LYS A 33 -1.46 5.37 8.68
CA LYS A 33 -2.53 5.25 9.68
C LYS A 33 -2.67 6.54 10.49
N ASN A 34 -1.56 7.09 10.99
CA ASN A 34 -1.58 8.30 11.81
C ASN A 34 -2.12 9.52 11.04
N GLU A 35 -1.75 9.68 9.77
CA GLU A 35 -2.29 10.73 8.89
C GLU A 35 -3.80 10.58 8.71
N LEU A 36 -4.27 9.37 8.39
CA LEU A 36 -5.69 9.08 8.20
C LEU A 36 -6.50 9.28 9.48
N GLU A 37 -6.00 8.81 10.64
CA GLU A 37 -6.68 9.00 11.92
C GLU A 37 -6.73 10.47 12.33
N SER A 38 -5.68 11.24 12.04
CA SER A 38 -5.66 12.70 12.25
C SER A 38 -6.71 13.43 11.39
N ALA A 39 -7.03 12.87 10.22
CA ALA A 39 -8.10 13.34 9.35
C ALA A 39 -9.51 12.76 9.72
N GLY A 40 -9.62 12.02 10.83
CA GLY A 40 -10.88 11.47 11.33
C GLY A 40 -11.31 10.14 10.70
N VAL A 41 -10.44 9.46 9.96
CA VAL A 41 -10.73 8.15 9.37
C VAL A 41 -10.41 7.04 10.37
N THR A 42 -11.37 6.16 10.64
CA THR A 42 -11.10 4.94 11.42
C THR A 42 -10.26 3.97 10.59
N VAL A 43 -9.10 3.58 11.14
CA VAL A 43 -8.16 2.66 10.48
C VAL A 43 -8.05 1.35 11.24
N VAL A 44 -8.08 0.24 10.49
CA VAL A 44 -7.75 -1.10 10.96
C VAL A 44 -6.49 -1.56 10.24
N MET A 45 -5.52 -2.06 11.00
CA MET A 45 -4.29 -2.63 10.45
C MET A 45 -4.31 -4.15 10.51
N THR A 46 -3.71 -4.81 9.53
CA THR A 46 -3.57 -6.28 9.54
C THR A 46 -2.59 -6.77 10.58
N ARG A 47 -1.58 -5.96 10.92
CA ARG A 47 -0.67 -6.12 12.05
C ARG A 47 -0.14 -4.77 12.51
N THR A 48 0.18 -4.66 13.78
CA THR A 48 0.76 -3.45 14.42
C THR A 48 2.11 -3.73 15.09
N THR A 49 2.60 -4.96 14.96
CA THR A 49 3.89 -5.41 15.51
C THR A 49 4.59 -6.31 14.50
N ASP A 50 5.85 -6.71 14.80
CA ASP A 50 6.59 -7.67 13.96
C ASP A 50 6.11 -9.10 14.17
N THR A 51 4.89 -9.38 13.74
CA THR A 51 4.25 -10.70 13.82
C THR A 51 3.87 -11.21 12.44
N SER A 52 3.98 -12.53 12.23
CA SER A 52 3.52 -13.15 10.98
C SER A 52 1.99 -13.24 11.00
N VAL A 53 1.38 -12.76 9.92
CA VAL A 53 -0.08 -12.87 9.69
C VAL A 53 -0.26 -13.43 8.28
N ASP A 54 -0.94 -14.58 8.16
CA ASP A 54 -1.17 -15.20 6.85
C ASP A 54 -2.17 -14.40 6.00
N TYR A 55 -2.16 -14.62 4.69
CA TYR A 55 -2.98 -13.87 3.74
C TYR A 55 -4.48 -14.00 4.02
N THR A 56 -4.94 -15.18 4.43
CA THR A 56 -6.35 -15.42 4.75
C THR A 56 -6.76 -14.56 5.94
N LYS A 57 -5.92 -14.51 6.98
CA LYS A 57 -6.18 -13.70 8.17
C LYS A 57 -6.17 -12.21 7.87
N ARG A 58 -5.27 -11.73 7.02
CA ARG A 58 -5.25 -10.31 6.58
C ARG A 58 -6.59 -9.93 5.94
N ILE A 59 -7.07 -10.76 5.01
CA ILE A 59 -8.37 -10.55 4.35
C ILE A 59 -9.54 -10.63 5.33
N GLU A 60 -9.53 -11.57 6.27
CA GLU A 60 -10.55 -11.66 7.31
C GLU A 60 -10.61 -10.38 8.15
N ILE A 61 -9.47 -9.85 8.60
CA ILE A 61 -9.39 -8.61 9.38
C ILE A 61 -10.05 -7.47 8.60
N CYS A 62 -9.66 -7.25 7.35
CA CYS A 62 -10.17 -6.16 6.53
C CYS A 62 -11.66 -6.31 6.21
N ASN A 63 -12.11 -7.50 5.82
CA ASN A 63 -13.51 -7.75 5.47
C ASN A 63 -14.43 -7.68 6.71
N ASN A 64 -13.98 -8.18 7.88
CA ASN A 64 -14.76 -8.14 9.12
C ASN A 64 -14.86 -6.73 9.69
N ALA A 65 -13.87 -5.89 9.47
CA ALA A 65 -13.89 -4.48 9.84
C ALA A 65 -14.88 -3.65 9.00
N LYS A 66 -15.47 -4.23 7.95
CA LYS A 66 -16.33 -3.52 6.98
C LYS A 66 -15.64 -2.24 6.46
N ALA A 67 -14.34 -2.34 6.21
CA ALA A 67 -13.56 -1.22 5.72
C ALA A 67 -14.09 -0.73 4.37
N ALA A 68 -14.01 0.56 4.11
CA ALA A 68 -14.39 1.14 2.81
C ALA A 68 -13.41 0.74 1.70
N ALA A 69 -12.14 0.57 2.04
CA ALA A 69 -11.09 0.15 1.11
C ALA A 69 -9.93 -0.55 1.84
N LEU A 70 -9.10 -1.26 1.07
CA LEU A 70 -7.88 -1.95 1.50
C LEU A 70 -6.70 -1.47 0.67
N VAL A 71 -5.62 -1.05 1.32
CA VAL A 71 -4.33 -0.76 0.68
C VAL A 71 -3.24 -1.57 1.36
N SER A 72 -2.40 -2.25 0.57
CA SER A 72 -1.21 -2.96 1.03
C SER A 72 0.03 -2.35 0.42
N PHE A 73 1.12 -2.26 1.20
CA PHE A 73 2.38 -1.66 0.77
C PHE A 73 3.43 -2.74 0.55
N HIS A 74 4.18 -2.65 -0.55
CA HIS A 74 5.23 -3.61 -0.89
C HIS A 74 6.49 -2.93 -1.44
N ARG A 75 7.57 -3.70 -1.52
CA ARG A 75 8.84 -3.31 -2.15
C ARG A 75 9.21 -4.29 -3.25
N ASP A 76 9.76 -3.76 -4.34
CA ASP A 76 10.31 -4.56 -5.42
C ASP A 76 11.82 -4.86 -5.18
N ILE A 77 12.27 -6.05 -5.59
CA ILE A 77 13.67 -6.47 -5.57
C ILE A 77 14.09 -7.18 -6.87
N THR A 78 13.34 -7.05 -7.92
CA THR A 78 13.60 -7.72 -9.19
C THR A 78 14.96 -7.36 -9.80
N ASP A 79 15.56 -6.25 -9.39
CA ASP A 79 16.82 -5.76 -9.92
C ASP A 79 17.80 -5.34 -8.79
N LYS A 80 18.89 -6.09 -8.63
CA LYS A 80 19.96 -5.78 -7.67
C LYS A 80 20.97 -4.73 -8.16
N SER A 81 20.76 -4.15 -9.33
CA SER A 81 21.64 -3.11 -9.88
C SER A 81 21.58 -1.78 -9.12
N GLY A 82 20.58 -1.61 -8.25
CA GLY A 82 20.34 -0.34 -7.54
C GLY A 82 19.60 0.70 -8.38
N SER A 83 19.14 0.33 -9.57
CA SER A 83 18.33 1.22 -10.41
C SER A 83 16.98 1.48 -9.74
N SER A 84 16.51 2.74 -9.80
CA SER A 84 15.17 3.10 -9.35
C SER A 84 14.11 2.42 -10.21
N LYS A 85 13.11 1.82 -9.55
CA LYS A 85 11.90 1.29 -10.20
C LYS A 85 10.74 2.27 -10.10
N GLY A 86 10.81 3.18 -9.13
CA GLY A 86 9.73 4.09 -8.83
C GLY A 86 8.51 3.40 -8.23
N ILE A 87 7.37 4.05 -8.26
CA ILE A 87 6.15 3.56 -7.63
C ILE A 87 5.18 3.01 -8.67
N SER A 88 4.51 1.92 -8.35
CA SER A 88 3.41 1.37 -9.15
C SER A 88 2.26 0.91 -8.26
N ALA A 89 1.03 1.01 -8.77
CA ALA A 89 -0.14 0.47 -8.13
C ALA A 89 -0.67 -0.75 -8.90
N TRP A 90 -1.16 -1.74 -8.18
CA TRP A 90 -1.65 -3.01 -8.73
C TRP A 90 -3.04 -3.31 -8.21
N ILE A 91 -3.96 -3.57 -9.12
CA ILE A 91 -5.35 -3.94 -8.81
C ILE A 91 -5.70 -5.30 -9.42
N HIS A 92 -6.86 -5.82 -9.07
CA HIS A 92 -7.37 -7.08 -9.63
C HIS A 92 -7.45 -7.06 -11.16
N THR A 93 -7.19 -8.19 -11.81
CA THR A 93 -7.18 -8.34 -13.29
C THR A 93 -8.50 -7.94 -13.95
N SER A 94 -9.64 -8.09 -13.27
CA SER A 94 -10.94 -7.60 -13.76
C SER A 94 -11.07 -6.07 -13.77
N SER A 95 -10.06 -5.36 -13.23
CA SER A 95 -10.02 -3.89 -13.18
C SER A 95 -11.30 -3.25 -12.60
N PRO A 96 -11.71 -3.58 -11.35
CA PRO A 96 -12.90 -2.98 -10.77
C PRO A 96 -12.77 -1.46 -10.69
N SER A 97 -13.83 -0.72 -11.06
CA SER A 97 -13.78 0.74 -11.16
C SER A 97 -13.40 1.42 -9.85
N ASN A 98 -13.94 0.94 -8.72
CA ASN A 98 -13.62 1.45 -7.39
C ASN A 98 -12.15 1.23 -6.98
N SER A 99 -11.58 0.04 -7.28
CA SER A 99 -10.15 -0.23 -7.06
C SER A 99 -9.27 0.63 -7.95
N LYS A 100 -9.70 0.85 -9.20
CA LYS A 100 -8.98 1.74 -10.12
C LYS A 100 -9.01 3.19 -9.64
N SER A 101 -10.16 3.69 -9.17
CA SER A 101 -10.26 5.04 -8.59
C SER A 101 -9.35 5.18 -7.37
N LEU A 102 -9.43 4.27 -6.40
CA LEU A 102 -8.56 4.26 -5.22
C LEU A 102 -7.07 4.33 -5.60
N ALA A 103 -6.64 3.43 -6.48
CA ALA A 103 -5.24 3.38 -6.92
C ALA A 103 -4.83 4.64 -7.70
N SER A 104 -5.71 5.19 -8.54
CA SER A 104 -5.43 6.40 -9.32
C SER A 104 -5.31 7.63 -8.43
N ASP A 105 -6.20 7.79 -7.44
CA ASP A 105 -6.15 8.92 -6.51
C ASP A 105 -4.85 8.90 -5.68
N ILE A 106 -4.44 7.72 -5.17
CA ILE A 106 -3.16 7.57 -4.47
C ILE A 106 -1.97 7.90 -5.40
N MET A 107 -1.97 7.37 -6.63
CA MET A 107 -0.88 7.60 -7.58
C MET A 107 -0.80 9.07 -8.05
N GLU A 108 -1.92 9.77 -8.12
CA GLU A 108 -1.96 11.18 -8.47
C GLU A 108 -1.27 12.04 -7.39
N GLU A 109 -1.57 11.81 -6.11
CA GLU A 109 -0.92 12.54 -5.02
C GLU A 109 0.58 12.20 -4.92
N LEU A 110 0.95 10.93 -5.15
CA LEU A 110 2.35 10.50 -5.17
C LEU A 110 3.16 11.11 -6.32
N ASN A 111 2.55 11.81 -7.28
CA ASN A 111 3.29 12.50 -8.34
C ASN A 111 4.20 13.64 -7.81
N GLY A 112 4.10 13.98 -6.53
CA GLY A 112 4.97 14.94 -5.86
C GLY A 112 6.32 14.39 -5.38
N VAL A 113 6.56 13.06 -5.46
CA VAL A 113 7.82 12.44 -5.02
C VAL A 113 8.88 12.41 -6.13
N ASP A 114 10.16 12.39 -5.74
CA ASP A 114 11.30 12.37 -6.69
C ASP A 114 11.62 10.97 -7.23
N VAL A 115 10.61 10.20 -7.64
CA VAL A 115 10.79 8.93 -8.35
C VAL A 115 9.77 8.82 -9.47
N SER A 116 10.02 7.94 -10.45
CA SER A 116 9.06 7.70 -11.52
C SER A 116 7.81 6.99 -11.02
N LEU A 117 6.69 7.24 -11.69
CA LEU A 117 5.44 6.53 -11.45
C LEU A 117 5.12 5.65 -12.67
N SER A 118 4.87 4.37 -12.42
CA SER A 118 4.47 3.40 -13.46
C SER A 118 2.95 3.21 -13.56
N GLY A 119 2.19 4.09 -12.91
CA GLY A 119 0.73 4.15 -12.97
C GLY A 119 0.02 2.96 -12.33
N VAL A 120 -1.25 2.81 -12.70
CA VAL A 120 -2.12 1.72 -12.21
C VAL A 120 -2.10 0.56 -13.18
N ASN A 121 -1.76 -0.60 -12.67
CA ASN A 121 -1.61 -1.85 -13.40
C ASN A 121 -2.60 -2.92 -12.89
N THR A 122 -2.82 -3.97 -13.67
CA THR A 122 -3.60 -5.14 -13.26
C THR A 122 -2.72 -6.38 -13.11
N GLY A 123 -3.11 -7.28 -12.23
CA GLY A 123 -2.35 -8.51 -11.97
C GLY A 123 -1.21 -8.32 -10.98
N THR A 124 -0.05 -8.87 -11.30
CA THR A 124 1.21 -8.72 -10.53
C THR A 124 2.35 -8.30 -11.45
N PRO A 125 3.47 -7.76 -10.92
CA PRO A 125 4.64 -7.41 -11.73
C PRO A 125 5.11 -8.55 -12.65
N ASP A 126 5.16 -9.77 -12.10
CA ASP A 126 5.69 -10.93 -12.81
C ASP A 126 4.66 -11.60 -13.73
N ASN A 127 3.36 -11.41 -13.45
CA ASN A 127 2.29 -12.05 -14.23
C ASN A 127 1.01 -11.20 -14.26
N LYS A 128 0.76 -10.55 -15.37
CA LYS A 128 -0.41 -9.69 -15.59
C LYS A 128 -1.75 -10.41 -15.57
N SER A 129 -1.75 -11.75 -15.61
CA SER A 129 -2.96 -12.58 -15.56
C SER A 129 -3.19 -13.23 -14.20
N LYS A 130 -2.35 -12.91 -13.19
CA LYS A 130 -2.45 -13.46 -11.83
C LYS A 130 -2.63 -12.33 -10.83
N ASP A 131 -3.59 -12.47 -9.93
CA ASP A 131 -3.84 -11.47 -8.91
C ASP A 131 -3.02 -11.69 -7.64
N TYR A 132 -2.71 -10.60 -6.95
CA TYR A 132 -2.34 -10.66 -5.55
C TYR A 132 -3.49 -11.25 -4.73
N TYR A 133 -3.17 -12.07 -3.74
CA TYR A 133 -4.18 -12.73 -2.91
C TYR A 133 -5.17 -11.72 -2.27
N LEU A 134 -4.67 -10.59 -1.79
CA LEU A 134 -5.50 -9.57 -1.17
C LEU A 134 -6.48 -8.94 -2.18
N ASN A 135 -6.02 -8.63 -3.38
CA ASN A 135 -6.89 -8.10 -4.44
C ASN A 135 -7.95 -9.11 -4.87
N GLN A 136 -7.58 -10.40 -4.95
CA GLN A 136 -8.48 -11.48 -5.36
C GLN A 136 -9.62 -11.73 -4.36
N HIS A 137 -9.35 -11.58 -3.05
CA HIS A 137 -10.29 -11.96 -1.99
C HIS A 137 -10.90 -10.77 -1.24
N SER A 138 -10.51 -9.53 -1.59
CA SER A 138 -11.11 -8.33 -1.02
C SER A 138 -12.57 -8.17 -1.45
N LYS A 139 -13.43 -7.84 -0.49
CA LYS A 139 -14.84 -7.49 -0.73
C LYS A 139 -15.05 -5.99 -0.98
N VAL A 140 -13.98 -5.21 -0.93
CA VAL A 140 -14.00 -3.76 -1.08
C VAL A 140 -12.94 -3.33 -2.12
N ALA A 141 -12.93 -2.05 -2.48
CA ALA A 141 -11.86 -1.50 -3.30
C ALA A 141 -10.51 -1.86 -2.70
N SER A 142 -9.59 -2.38 -3.51
CA SER A 142 -8.27 -2.79 -3.03
C SER A 142 -7.17 -2.50 -4.04
N CYS A 143 -6.00 -2.14 -3.55
CA CYS A 143 -4.78 -2.04 -4.35
C CYS A 143 -3.54 -2.39 -3.54
N ILE A 144 -2.50 -2.81 -4.26
CA ILE A 144 -1.15 -2.98 -3.75
C ILE A 144 -0.32 -1.82 -4.28
N ILE A 145 0.41 -1.14 -3.42
CA ILE A 145 1.36 -0.08 -3.80
C ILE A 145 2.77 -0.62 -3.65
N GLU A 146 3.45 -0.76 -4.76
CA GLU A 146 4.88 -1.12 -4.81
C GLU A 146 5.72 0.15 -4.75
N LEU A 147 6.53 0.31 -3.71
CA LEU A 147 7.30 1.52 -3.38
C LEU A 147 8.76 1.37 -3.80
N GLY A 148 8.96 0.93 -5.01
CA GLY A 148 10.27 0.89 -5.67
C GLY A 148 11.20 -0.23 -5.20
N ASN A 149 12.42 -0.18 -5.73
CA ASN A 149 13.45 -1.19 -5.55
C ASN A 149 14.24 -0.98 -4.25
N MET A 150 14.32 -2.00 -3.41
CA MET A 150 15.07 -1.94 -2.14
C MET A 150 16.58 -1.69 -2.32
N TYR A 151 17.17 -2.08 -3.46
CA TYR A 151 18.57 -1.79 -3.74
C TYR A 151 18.81 -0.35 -4.25
N SER A 152 17.76 0.40 -4.59
CA SER A 152 17.85 1.79 -5.02
C SER A 152 17.91 2.73 -3.82
N SER A 153 19.01 3.46 -3.68
CA SER A 153 19.10 4.51 -2.65
C SER A 153 18.06 5.63 -2.85
N LYS A 154 17.66 5.86 -4.09
CA LYS A 154 16.63 6.83 -4.44
C LYS A 154 15.26 6.37 -3.96
N ASP A 155 14.87 5.12 -4.29
CA ASP A 155 13.57 4.58 -3.89
C ASP A 155 13.50 4.34 -2.37
N ASN A 156 14.64 4.03 -1.72
CA ASN A 156 14.67 3.85 -0.26
C ASN A 156 14.32 5.12 0.51
N LYS A 157 14.56 6.31 -0.03
CA LYS A 157 14.18 7.56 0.64
C LYS A 157 12.69 7.64 0.93
N LEU A 158 11.85 7.12 0.04
CA LEU A 158 10.39 7.11 0.18
C LEU A 158 9.91 6.53 1.52
N VAL A 159 10.65 5.54 2.05
CA VAL A 159 10.26 4.79 3.25
C VAL A 159 11.29 4.91 4.39
N THR A 160 12.19 5.90 4.27
CA THR A 160 13.20 6.22 5.29
C THR A 160 13.19 7.72 5.60
N THR A 161 14.00 8.52 4.91
CA THR A 161 14.14 9.97 5.20
C THR A 161 12.90 10.78 4.83
N ASP A 162 12.12 10.34 3.85
CA ASP A 162 10.96 11.04 3.30
C ASP A 162 9.64 10.32 3.65
N ILE A 163 9.68 9.42 4.63
CA ILE A 163 8.55 8.56 5.00
C ILE A 163 7.30 9.36 5.37
N ASP A 164 7.44 10.45 6.12
CA ASP A 164 6.32 11.29 6.54
C ASP A 164 5.64 11.96 5.33
N ASN A 165 6.43 12.49 4.40
CA ASN A 165 5.87 13.05 3.16
C ASN A 165 5.21 11.99 2.30
N THR A 166 5.83 10.82 2.15
CA THR A 166 5.25 9.69 1.40
C THR A 166 3.94 9.23 2.04
N ALA A 167 3.91 9.08 3.35
CA ALA A 167 2.72 8.68 4.09
C ALA A 167 1.59 9.70 3.95
N LYS A 168 1.91 10.99 4.04
CA LYS A 168 0.94 12.06 3.85
C LYS A 168 0.32 12.02 2.45
N LEU A 169 1.12 11.91 1.40
CA LEU A 169 0.62 11.85 0.02
C LEU A 169 -0.26 10.62 -0.21
N ILE A 170 0.12 9.46 0.35
CA ILE A 170 -0.73 8.25 0.29
C ILE A 170 -2.06 8.49 1.02
N ALA A 171 -2.02 9.08 2.21
CA ALA A 171 -3.23 9.39 2.98
C ALA A 171 -4.13 10.40 2.26
N ASP A 172 -3.57 11.45 1.67
CA ASP A 172 -4.30 12.43 0.87
C ASP A 172 -5.04 11.75 -0.30
N GLY A 173 -4.38 10.84 -1.03
CA GLY A 173 -5.01 10.07 -2.10
C GLY A 173 -6.12 9.12 -1.61
N ILE A 174 -5.92 8.47 -0.46
CA ILE A 174 -6.97 7.66 0.18
C ILE A 174 -8.16 8.53 0.59
N MET A 175 -7.91 9.69 1.20
CA MET A 175 -8.95 10.64 1.60
C MET A 175 -9.77 11.11 0.41
N LYS A 176 -9.12 11.47 -0.69
CA LYS A 176 -9.76 11.86 -1.94
C LYS A 176 -10.69 10.77 -2.46
N TYR A 177 -10.21 9.51 -2.48
CA TYR A 177 -11.06 8.37 -2.86
C TYR A 177 -12.27 8.21 -1.92
N LEU A 178 -12.06 8.27 -0.60
CA LEU A 178 -13.14 8.10 0.37
C LEU A 178 -14.22 9.18 0.22
N GLU A 179 -13.83 10.43 -0.02
CA GLU A 179 -14.74 11.53 -0.27
C GLU A 179 -15.56 11.32 -1.55
N GLN A 180 -14.91 10.99 -2.66
CA GLN A 180 -15.56 10.71 -3.95
C GLN A 180 -16.51 9.51 -3.88
N ALA A 181 -16.18 8.50 -3.07
CA ALA A 181 -16.99 7.31 -2.87
C ALA A 181 -18.15 7.52 -1.86
N GLY A 182 -18.29 8.73 -1.30
CA GLY A 182 -19.35 9.07 -0.36
C GLY A 182 -19.11 8.63 1.09
N TYR A 183 -17.90 8.24 1.43
CA TYR A 183 -17.49 7.98 2.81
C TYR A 183 -17.00 9.30 3.45
N THR A 184 -17.90 10.25 3.61
CA THR A 184 -17.59 11.51 4.31
C THR A 184 -17.38 11.23 5.80
N ASN A 185 -16.46 11.96 6.43
CA ASN A 185 -16.35 12.00 7.89
C ASN A 185 -17.73 12.35 8.46
N GLY A 186 -18.30 11.41 9.22
CA GLY A 186 -19.64 11.54 9.73
C GLY A 186 -19.85 12.86 10.47
N SER A 187 -20.51 13.78 9.79
CA SER A 187 -21.22 14.87 10.43
C SER A 187 -22.47 14.25 11.04
N ASN A 188 -22.38 13.82 12.27
CA ASN A 188 -23.51 13.61 13.16
C ASN A 188 -23.28 14.38 14.43
#